data_4cb09a2c118c8cd6425ce15ec1a9ccbb
#
_entry.id   4cb09a2c118c8cd6425ce15ec1a9ccbb
#
_cell.length_a   1.000
_cell.length_b   1.000
_cell.length_c   1.000
_cell.angle_alpha   90.00
_cell.angle_beta   90.00
_cell.angle_gamma   90.00
#
_symmetry.space_group_name_H-M   'P 1'
#
loop_
_entity.id
_entity.type
_entity.pdbx_description
1 polymer ?
#
loop_
_entity_poly.entity_id
_entity_poly.type
_entity_poly.pdbx_seq_one_letter_code
_entity_poly.pdbx_strand_id
1 'polypeptide(L)'
;GRIETRKCSVINNFNFIENNNKWINLKSIIKIESTREFKNSEKATEHAVRYYISSLDTNAERFQKAIRSHWSIENKLHWVLDVAFGEDASRKRAGNSAQNFSVLNKIALNLLKNEKTLKVGVKGRRLKAGWDDDYLIKVLNL
;
A
#
# COMPACT_ATOMS: atom_id res chain seq x y z
N GLY A 1 -1.35 14.73 -16.61
CA GLY A 1 -0.49 14.51 -15.43
C GLY A 1 -1.04 15.22 -14.20
N ARG A 2 -0.54 14.88 -13.02
CA ARG A 2 -0.92 15.56 -11.76
C ARG A 2 0.33 15.95 -10.97
N ILE A 3 0.23 17.05 -10.25
CA ILE A 3 1.20 17.45 -9.22
C ILE A 3 0.57 17.15 -7.86
N GLU A 4 1.31 16.54 -6.97
CA GLU A 4 0.86 16.27 -5.61
C GLU A 4 1.86 16.87 -4.62
N THR A 5 1.39 17.84 -3.84
CA THR A 5 2.15 18.48 -2.76
C THR A 5 1.64 17.96 -1.43
N ARG A 6 2.55 17.65 -0.50
CA ARG A 6 2.23 17.18 0.84
C ARG A 6 2.99 17.96 1.89
N LYS A 7 2.25 18.46 2.90
CA LYS A 7 2.81 19.11 4.07
C LYS A 7 2.55 18.23 5.30
N CYS A 8 3.59 17.98 6.07
CA CYS A 8 3.53 17.23 7.32
C CYS A 8 3.81 18.17 8.50
N SER A 9 2.91 18.21 9.46
CA SER A 9 3.08 18.94 10.71
C SER A 9 3.00 17.97 11.88
N VAL A 10 3.83 18.16 12.90
CA VAL A 10 3.89 17.30 14.09
C VAL A 10 3.75 18.15 15.33
N ILE A 11 2.98 17.66 16.30
CA ILE A 11 2.77 18.25 17.62
C ILE A 11 3.14 17.22 18.66
N ASN A 12 3.99 17.60 19.62
CA ASN A 12 4.45 16.75 20.74
C ASN A 12 3.99 17.31 22.10
N ASN A 13 3.36 18.48 22.11
CA ASN A 13 2.74 19.07 23.31
C ASN A 13 1.23 18.81 23.29
N PHE A 14 0.70 18.17 24.32
CA PHE A 14 -0.69 17.72 24.42
C PHE A 14 -1.49 18.43 25.50
N ASN A 15 -1.03 19.54 26.04
CA ASN A 15 -1.69 20.27 27.13
C ASN A 15 -3.11 20.76 26.78
N PHE A 16 -3.45 20.78 25.48
CA PHE A 16 -4.76 21.15 24.97
C PHE A 16 -5.74 19.98 24.85
N ILE A 17 -5.27 18.73 25.10
CA ILE A 17 -6.12 17.54 25.00
C ILE A 17 -6.64 17.19 26.39
N GLU A 18 -7.94 17.26 26.55
CA GLU A 18 -8.61 16.75 27.74
C GLU A 18 -8.44 15.22 27.82
N ASN A 19 -8.12 14.73 29.03
CA ASN A 19 -7.91 13.29 29.26
C ASN A 19 -6.79 12.66 28.43
N ASN A 20 -5.69 13.36 28.18
CA ASN A 20 -4.53 12.85 27.45
C ASN A 20 -3.93 11.58 28.08
N ASN A 21 -4.15 11.36 29.38
CA ASN A 21 -3.73 10.17 30.13
C ASN A 21 -4.40 8.86 29.66
N LYS A 22 -5.52 8.94 28.94
CA LYS A 22 -6.18 7.77 28.32
C LYS A 22 -5.40 7.20 27.13
N TRP A 23 -4.51 7.97 26.55
CA TRP A 23 -3.69 7.56 25.41
C TRP A 23 -2.31 7.14 25.87
N ILE A 24 -2.20 5.91 26.36
CA ILE A 24 -0.92 5.35 26.84
C ILE A 24 0.11 5.41 25.70
N ASN A 25 1.28 5.97 26.01
CA ASN A 25 2.41 6.12 25.05
C ASN A 25 2.15 7.07 23.86
N LEU A 26 1.15 7.94 23.89
CA LEU A 26 1.01 8.99 22.90
C LEU A 26 2.22 9.95 22.98
N LYS A 27 3.01 10.07 21.90
CA LYS A 27 4.18 10.97 21.83
C LYS A 27 4.09 11.99 20.72
N SER A 28 3.25 11.74 19.72
CA SER A 28 3.11 12.67 18.59
C SER A 28 1.71 12.61 18.00
N ILE A 29 1.19 13.78 17.60
CA ILE A 29 0.03 13.92 16.71
C ILE A 29 0.55 14.50 15.41
N ILE A 30 0.17 13.88 14.30
CA ILE A 30 0.65 14.23 12.97
C ILE A 30 -0.52 14.69 12.11
N LYS A 31 -0.35 15.80 11.41
CA LYS A 31 -1.27 16.29 10.38
C LYS A 31 -0.59 16.17 9.02
N ILE A 32 -1.24 15.51 8.08
CA ILE A 32 -0.84 15.49 6.67
C ILE A 32 -1.86 16.27 5.84
N GLU A 33 -1.41 17.31 5.21
CA GLU A 33 -2.17 18.10 4.23
C GLU A 33 -1.68 17.71 2.84
N SER A 34 -2.57 17.33 1.96
CA SER A 34 -2.23 17.00 0.56
C SER A 34 -3.05 17.83 -0.40
N THR A 35 -2.38 18.38 -1.41
CA THR A 35 -2.99 19.11 -2.51
C THR A 35 -2.66 18.39 -3.80
N ARG A 36 -3.66 18.12 -4.64
CA ARG A 36 -3.51 17.49 -5.94
C ARG A 36 -4.02 18.44 -7.02
N GLU A 37 -3.14 18.84 -7.88
CA GLU A 37 -3.42 19.69 -9.04
C GLU A 37 -3.38 18.84 -10.31
N PHE A 38 -4.38 18.92 -11.16
CA PHE A 38 -4.47 18.16 -12.39
C PHE A 38 -4.04 19.02 -13.57
N LYS A 39 -2.93 18.65 -14.22
CA LYS A 39 -2.45 19.35 -15.43
C LYS A 39 -3.30 18.97 -16.62
N ASN A 40 -3.66 19.95 -17.44
CA ASN A 40 -4.43 19.77 -18.68
C ASN A 40 -5.76 19.01 -18.46
N SER A 41 -6.48 19.38 -17.40
CA SER A 41 -7.78 18.80 -17.05
C SER A 41 -8.64 19.89 -16.40
N GLU A 42 -9.93 19.86 -16.66
CA GLU A 42 -10.91 20.73 -15.99
C GLU A 42 -11.22 20.30 -14.55
N LYS A 43 -10.55 19.23 -14.10
CA LYS A 43 -10.74 18.72 -12.75
C LYS A 43 -10.21 19.71 -11.72
N ALA A 44 -11.06 20.08 -10.76
CA ALA A 44 -10.71 20.99 -9.68
C ALA A 44 -9.56 20.42 -8.82
N THR A 45 -8.76 21.32 -8.24
CA THR A 45 -7.74 20.96 -7.27
C THR A 45 -8.36 20.26 -6.06
N GLU A 46 -7.84 19.11 -5.70
CA GLU A 46 -8.29 18.34 -4.54
C GLU A 46 -7.43 18.68 -3.32
N HIS A 47 -8.08 18.96 -2.18
CA HIS A 47 -7.43 19.13 -0.89
C HIS A 47 -7.89 18.03 0.06
N ALA A 48 -6.95 17.42 0.78
CA ALA A 48 -7.27 16.44 1.81
C ALA A 48 -6.39 16.64 3.05
N VAL A 49 -6.99 16.49 4.22
CA VAL A 49 -6.30 16.55 5.51
C VAL A 49 -6.52 15.22 6.22
N ARG A 50 -5.44 14.67 6.79
CA ARG A 50 -5.49 13.44 7.60
C ARG A 50 -4.70 13.64 8.88
N TYR A 51 -5.21 13.08 9.98
CA TYR A 51 -4.57 13.10 11.28
C TYR A 51 -4.15 11.69 11.67
N TYR A 52 -3.03 11.60 12.35
CA TYR A 52 -2.48 10.35 12.89
C TYR A 52 -1.99 10.59 14.31
N ILE A 53 -2.00 9.54 15.12
CA ILE A 53 -1.38 9.49 16.42
C ILE A 53 -0.23 8.49 16.42
N SER A 54 0.79 8.72 17.23
CA SER A 54 1.96 7.85 17.27
C SER A 54 2.60 7.81 18.67
N SER A 55 3.14 6.65 19.00
CA SER A 55 4.03 6.44 20.13
C SER A 55 5.50 6.79 19.82
N LEU A 56 5.81 7.13 18.57
CA LEU A 56 7.14 7.59 18.20
C LEU A 56 7.27 9.07 18.49
N ASP A 57 8.43 9.46 19.04
CA ASP A 57 8.85 10.83 19.17
C ASP A 57 9.90 11.13 18.09
N THR A 58 9.47 11.74 16.99
CA THR A 58 10.33 11.96 15.84
C THR A 58 9.87 13.16 15.01
N ASN A 59 10.63 13.47 13.96
CA ASN A 59 10.38 14.62 13.10
C ASN A 59 9.35 14.33 11.98
N ALA A 60 8.88 15.41 11.35
CA ALA A 60 7.89 15.37 10.29
C ALA A 60 8.34 14.55 9.06
N GLU A 61 9.63 14.61 8.71
CA GLU A 61 10.17 13.88 7.55
C GLU A 61 10.06 12.36 7.74
N ARG A 62 10.42 11.86 8.93
CA ARG A 62 10.34 10.44 9.26
C ARG A 62 8.89 9.95 9.28
N PHE A 63 7.96 10.75 9.83
CA PHE A 63 6.54 10.44 9.79
C PHE A 63 6.01 10.40 8.36
N GLN A 64 6.37 11.37 7.54
CA GLN A 64 5.97 11.39 6.14
C GLN A 64 6.46 10.15 5.38
N LYS A 65 7.70 9.72 5.60
CA LYS A 65 8.24 8.46 5.03
C LYS A 65 7.47 7.24 5.53
N ALA A 66 7.20 7.13 6.82
CA ALA A 66 6.48 6.00 7.42
C ALA A 66 5.04 5.89 6.86
N ILE A 67 4.31 6.99 6.83
CA ILE A 67 2.94 7.05 6.30
C ILE A 67 2.93 6.70 4.81
N ARG A 68 3.87 7.19 4.01
CA ARG A 68 3.98 6.82 2.59
C ARG A 68 4.31 5.36 2.39
N SER A 69 5.18 4.79 3.22
CA SER A 69 5.53 3.36 3.16
C SER A 69 4.33 2.48 3.47
N HIS A 70 3.51 2.85 4.46
CA HIS A 70 2.27 2.16 4.77
C HIS A 70 1.31 2.13 3.56
N TRP A 71 1.03 3.29 2.97
CA TRP A 71 0.19 3.36 1.77
C TRP A 71 0.80 2.68 0.53
N SER A 72 2.12 2.52 0.52
CA SER A 72 2.82 1.77 -0.53
C SER A 72 2.51 0.28 -0.47
N ILE A 73 2.32 -0.30 0.71
CA ILE A 73 1.91 -1.70 0.89
C ILE A 73 0.52 -1.91 0.29
N GLU A 74 -0.43 -1.01 0.58
CA GLU A 74 -1.77 -1.07 0.01
C GLU A 74 -1.74 -1.11 -1.53
N ASN A 75 -1.05 -0.15 -2.14
CA ASN A 75 -1.04 0.00 -3.59
C ASN A 75 -0.17 -1.05 -4.31
N LYS A 76 0.92 -1.53 -3.69
CA LYS A 76 1.90 -2.41 -4.35
C LYS A 76 1.71 -3.89 -4.02
N LEU A 77 1.00 -4.20 -2.95
CA LEU A 77 0.77 -5.57 -2.53
C LEU A 77 -0.73 -5.90 -2.55
N HIS A 78 -1.53 -5.32 -1.66
CA HIS A 78 -2.94 -5.71 -1.51
C HIS A 78 -3.75 -5.48 -2.78
N TRP A 79 -3.69 -4.28 -3.36
CA TRP A 79 -4.37 -3.99 -4.62
C TRP A 79 -3.92 -4.91 -5.76
N VAL A 80 -2.61 -5.25 -5.82
CA VAL A 80 -2.11 -6.16 -6.88
C VAL A 80 -2.59 -7.58 -6.64
N LEU A 81 -2.63 -8.06 -5.39
CA LEU A 81 -3.17 -9.37 -5.05
C LEU A 81 -4.66 -9.47 -5.40
N ASP A 82 -5.43 -8.42 -5.11
CA ASP A 82 -6.83 -8.40 -5.48
C ASP A 82 -7.02 -8.40 -7.02
N VAL A 83 -6.45 -7.44 -7.72
CA VAL A 83 -6.63 -7.30 -9.19
C VAL A 83 -6.05 -8.47 -9.98
N ALA A 84 -4.90 -9.02 -9.55
CA ALA A 84 -4.23 -10.08 -10.29
C ALA A 84 -4.68 -11.48 -9.87
N PHE A 85 -5.08 -11.70 -8.63
CA PHE A 85 -5.42 -13.02 -8.09
C PHE A 85 -6.87 -13.13 -7.58
N GLY A 86 -7.60 -12.00 -7.48
CA GLY A 86 -8.96 -11.97 -6.96
C GLY A 86 -9.03 -12.36 -5.47
N GLU A 87 -8.07 -11.87 -4.66
CA GLU A 87 -7.93 -12.30 -3.27
C GLU A 87 -9.17 -11.93 -2.45
N ASP A 88 -9.70 -10.72 -2.62
CA ASP A 88 -10.89 -10.24 -1.90
C ASP A 88 -12.18 -11.03 -2.27
N ALA A 89 -12.26 -11.51 -3.50
CA ALA A 89 -13.37 -12.34 -3.97
C ALA A 89 -13.27 -13.82 -3.54
N SER A 90 -12.15 -14.22 -2.92
CA SER A 90 -11.92 -15.62 -2.53
C SER A 90 -12.89 -16.06 -1.43
N ARG A 91 -13.57 -17.19 -1.67
CA ARG A 91 -14.52 -17.80 -0.72
C ARG A 91 -13.99 -19.05 -0.03
N LYS A 92 -12.68 -19.26 -0.06
CA LYS A 92 -12.05 -20.39 0.63
C LYS A 92 -12.14 -20.19 2.14
N ARG A 93 -12.85 -21.12 2.84
CA ARG A 93 -13.13 -20.97 4.28
C ARG A 93 -12.81 -22.23 5.10
N ALA A 94 -12.49 -23.36 4.45
CA ALA A 94 -12.24 -24.63 5.12
C ALA A 94 -10.88 -24.61 5.84
N GLY A 95 -10.87 -24.79 7.16
CA GLY A 95 -9.66 -24.84 7.97
C GLY A 95 -8.72 -23.66 7.69
N ASN A 96 -7.45 -23.95 7.41
CA ASN A 96 -6.41 -22.96 7.11
C ASN A 96 -6.33 -22.57 5.62
N SER A 97 -7.32 -22.96 4.80
CA SER A 97 -7.22 -22.78 3.34
C SER A 97 -7.09 -21.33 2.92
N ALA A 98 -7.79 -20.39 3.56
CA ALA A 98 -7.69 -18.97 3.25
C ALA A 98 -6.27 -18.43 3.49
N GLN A 99 -5.69 -18.75 4.64
CA GLN A 99 -4.33 -18.35 5.02
C GLN A 99 -3.28 -18.97 4.10
N ASN A 100 -3.36 -20.27 3.85
CA ASN A 100 -2.43 -20.97 2.97
C ASN A 100 -2.47 -20.43 1.55
N PHE A 101 -3.67 -20.14 1.04
CA PHE A 101 -3.83 -19.60 -0.30
C PHE A 101 -3.30 -18.18 -0.42
N SER A 102 -3.46 -17.35 0.62
CA SER A 102 -2.84 -16.02 0.67
C SER A 102 -1.31 -16.09 0.63
N VAL A 103 -0.70 -17.07 1.31
CA VAL A 103 0.75 -17.31 1.22
C VAL A 103 1.17 -17.71 -0.19
N LEU A 104 0.45 -18.66 -0.82
CA LEU A 104 0.72 -19.08 -2.20
C LEU A 104 0.60 -17.92 -3.19
N ASN A 105 -0.42 -17.06 -3.07
CA ASN A 105 -0.58 -15.88 -3.90
C ASN A 105 0.62 -14.92 -3.76
N LYS A 106 1.14 -14.73 -2.55
CA LYS A 106 2.31 -13.85 -2.30
C LYS A 106 3.59 -14.44 -2.91
N ILE A 107 3.78 -15.76 -2.82
CA ILE A 107 4.90 -16.45 -3.48
C ILE A 107 4.78 -16.26 -5.01
N ALA A 108 3.63 -16.58 -5.60
CA ALA A 108 3.39 -16.42 -7.02
C ALA A 108 3.58 -14.96 -7.48
N LEU A 109 3.12 -13.98 -6.69
CA LEU A 109 3.33 -12.56 -6.98
C LEU A 109 4.82 -12.21 -7.02
N ASN A 110 5.63 -12.72 -6.09
CA ASN A 110 7.06 -12.48 -6.07
C ASN A 110 7.76 -13.07 -7.30
N LEU A 111 7.43 -14.31 -7.66
CA LEU A 111 7.96 -14.96 -8.87
C LEU A 111 7.60 -14.16 -10.13
N LEU A 112 6.33 -13.81 -10.30
CA LEU A 112 5.86 -13.01 -11.43
C LEU A 112 6.46 -11.60 -11.49
N LYS A 113 6.82 -11.00 -10.34
CA LYS A 113 7.50 -9.69 -10.30
C LYS A 113 8.98 -9.80 -10.67
N ASN A 114 9.62 -10.92 -10.36
CA ASN A 114 11.03 -11.16 -10.67
C ASN A 114 11.22 -11.48 -12.16
N GLU A 115 10.27 -12.15 -12.80
CA GLU A 115 10.28 -12.37 -14.23
C GLU A 115 10.02 -11.04 -14.96
N LYS A 116 10.96 -10.59 -15.81
CA LYS A 116 10.94 -9.26 -16.48
C LYS A 116 11.02 -9.33 -18.00
N THR A 117 11.09 -10.52 -18.57
CA THR A 117 11.20 -10.67 -20.03
C THR A 117 9.93 -10.23 -20.74
N LEU A 118 8.76 -10.44 -20.11
CA LEU A 118 7.47 -10.02 -20.65
C LEU A 118 7.07 -8.63 -20.09
N LYS A 119 6.95 -7.64 -20.99
CA LYS A 119 6.60 -6.25 -20.64
C LYS A 119 5.09 -6.02 -20.49
N VAL A 120 4.45 -6.79 -19.61
CA VAL A 120 3.02 -6.63 -19.25
C VAL A 120 2.86 -6.61 -17.74
N GLY A 121 1.67 -6.20 -17.27
CA GLY A 121 1.34 -6.20 -15.84
C GLY A 121 1.30 -7.62 -15.24
N VAL A 122 1.32 -7.71 -13.91
CA VAL A 122 1.32 -8.99 -13.16
C VAL A 122 0.16 -9.91 -13.58
N LYS A 123 -1.04 -9.35 -13.78
CA LYS A 123 -2.20 -10.12 -14.26
C LYS A 123 -1.94 -10.79 -15.60
N GLY A 124 -1.36 -10.07 -16.57
CA GLY A 124 -1.02 -10.62 -17.88
C GLY A 124 0.04 -11.71 -17.78
N ARG A 125 1.08 -11.52 -16.96
CA ARG A 125 2.11 -12.53 -16.71
C ARG A 125 1.52 -13.79 -16.08
N ARG A 126 0.64 -13.64 -15.08
CA ARG A 126 -0.06 -14.76 -14.45
C ARG A 126 -0.89 -15.55 -15.46
N LEU A 127 -1.66 -14.85 -16.31
CA LEU A 127 -2.47 -15.51 -17.33
C LEU A 127 -1.58 -16.25 -18.33
N LYS A 128 -0.48 -15.60 -18.81
CA LYS A 128 0.45 -16.27 -19.72
C LYS A 128 1.07 -17.52 -19.10
N ALA A 129 1.51 -17.48 -17.85
CA ALA A 129 2.03 -18.65 -17.15
C ALA A 129 1.00 -19.79 -16.98
N GLY A 130 -0.30 -19.47 -17.09
CA GLY A 130 -1.37 -20.47 -17.00
C GLY A 130 -1.66 -21.23 -18.31
N TRP A 131 -1.14 -20.78 -19.45
CA TRP A 131 -1.35 -21.42 -20.75
C TRP A 131 -0.07 -21.62 -21.60
N ASP A 132 1.10 -21.27 -21.07
CA ASP A 132 2.41 -21.36 -21.72
C ASP A 132 3.42 -21.94 -20.75
N ASP A 133 3.71 -23.23 -20.90
CA ASP A 133 4.57 -23.99 -19.99
C ASP A 133 6.02 -23.48 -20.04
N ASP A 134 6.53 -23.08 -21.21
CA ASP A 134 7.87 -22.51 -21.35
C ASP A 134 7.99 -21.20 -20.55
N TYR A 135 6.93 -20.40 -20.57
CA TYR A 135 6.90 -19.19 -19.78
C TYR A 135 6.74 -19.48 -18.29
N LEU A 136 5.95 -20.50 -17.92
CA LEU A 136 5.81 -20.93 -16.52
C LEU A 136 7.17 -21.37 -15.95
N ILE A 137 7.95 -22.16 -16.70
CA ILE A 137 9.31 -22.57 -16.30
C ILE A 137 10.19 -21.36 -16.04
N LYS A 138 10.15 -20.33 -16.88
CA LYS A 138 10.88 -19.08 -16.65
C LYS A 138 10.43 -18.35 -15.39
N VAL A 139 9.12 -18.31 -15.12
CA VAL A 139 8.57 -17.68 -13.90
C VAL A 139 9.02 -18.43 -12.64
N LEU A 140 9.09 -19.76 -12.71
CA LEU A 140 9.56 -20.61 -11.61
C LEU A 140 11.08 -20.59 -11.45
N ASN A 141 11.80 -20.04 -12.43
CA ASN A 141 13.27 -19.98 -12.45
C ASN A 141 13.91 -21.38 -12.44
N LEU A 142 13.29 -22.31 -13.18
CA LEU A 142 13.73 -23.69 -13.37
C LEU A 142 14.46 -23.87 -14.70
#